data_917de97a8425b0951675c95eec231144
#
_entry.id   917de97a8425b0951675c95eec231144
#
_cell.length_a   1.000
_cell.length_b   1.000
_cell.length_c   1.000
_cell.angle_alpha   90.00
_cell.angle_beta   90.00
_cell.angle_gamma   90.00
#
_symmetry.space_group_name_H-M   'P 1'
#
loop_
_entity.id
_entity.type
_entity.pdbx_description
1 polymer ?
#
loop_
_entity_poly.entity_id
_entity_poly.type
_entity_poly.pdbx_seq_one_letter_code
_entity_poly.pdbx_strand_id
1 'polypeptide(L)'
;MTEIVIQGIGGRMGHVLCDMIAQREDCCVVAGIDVKDGEQNGIPVYDSLEKLNGKGDVVIDFSSPAAVEKALPYCEAHKLPIVVCTTGLSEDLQLKVVQLSRTVPVFKSANMSMGINVLSELCKRASAILGVNY
;
A
#
# COMPACT_ATOMS: atom_id res chain seq x y z
N MET A 1 -17.80 8.07 -2.59
CA MET A 1 -16.42 8.57 -2.54
C MET A 1 -15.62 7.60 -1.70
N THR A 2 -14.54 7.05 -2.22
CA THR A 2 -13.72 6.05 -1.51
C THR A 2 -12.84 6.72 -0.46
N GLU A 3 -12.94 6.28 0.78
CA GLU A 3 -12.14 6.77 1.90
C GLU A 3 -10.81 6.00 2.01
N ILE A 4 -9.70 6.69 1.81
CA ILE A 4 -8.37 6.09 1.78
C ILE A 4 -7.61 6.41 3.07
N VAL A 5 -6.98 5.40 3.65
CA VAL A 5 -6.00 5.52 4.72
C VAL A 5 -4.61 5.29 4.13
N ILE A 6 -3.68 6.23 4.35
CA ILE A 6 -2.29 6.10 3.87
C ILE A 6 -1.38 5.70 5.02
N GLN A 7 -0.81 4.51 4.95
CA GLN A 7 0.23 4.06 5.88
C GLN A 7 1.61 4.47 5.35
N GLY A 8 2.39 5.19 6.16
CA GLY A 8 3.62 5.86 5.74
C GLY A 8 3.34 7.24 5.10
N ILE A 9 2.31 7.94 5.60
CA ILE A 9 1.85 9.22 5.03
C ILE A 9 2.93 10.30 5.02
N GLY A 10 3.82 10.35 6.02
CA GLY A 10 4.93 11.30 6.11
C GLY A 10 6.12 10.97 5.21
N GLY A 11 6.12 9.82 4.53
CA GLY A 11 7.13 9.44 3.55
C GLY A 11 6.95 10.13 2.20
N ARG A 12 7.98 10.02 1.34
CA ARG A 12 7.93 10.61 -0.02
C ARG A 12 6.72 10.16 -0.82
N MET A 13 6.42 8.87 -0.83
CA MET A 13 5.26 8.35 -1.55
C MET A 13 3.94 8.75 -0.89
N GLY A 14 3.90 8.86 0.45
CA GLY A 14 2.73 9.36 1.16
C GLY A 14 2.34 10.77 0.73
N HIS A 15 3.31 11.68 0.61
CA HIS A 15 3.07 13.04 0.10
C HIS A 15 2.55 13.02 -1.34
N VAL A 16 3.18 12.26 -2.23
CA VAL A 16 2.75 12.14 -3.64
C VAL A 16 1.32 11.62 -3.73
N LEU A 17 0.97 10.62 -2.93
CA LEU A 17 -0.40 10.08 -2.90
C LEU A 17 -1.42 11.11 -2.41
N CYS A 18 -1.10 11.86 -1.34
CA CYS A 18 -1.97 12.94 -0.87
C CYS A 18 -2.26 13.96 -1.98
N ASP A 19 -1.21 14.41 -2.69
CA ASP A 19 -1.33 15.39 -3.77
C ASP A 19 -2.15 14.83 -4.96
N MET A 20 -1.94 13.57 -5.31
CA MET A 20 -2.69 12.92 -6.39
C MET A 20 -4.17 12.73 -6.03
N ILE A 21 -4.46 12.28 -4.81
CA ILE A 21 -5.83 12.03 -4.34
C ILE A 21 -6.58 13.36 -4.19
N ALA A 22 -5.92 14.43 -3.74
CA ALA A 22 -6.52 15.76 -3.62
C ALA A 22 -7.06 16.33 -4.96
N GLN A 23 -6.57 15.83 -6.09
CA GLN A 23 -7.02 16.22 -7.44
C GLN A 23 -8.19 15.37 -7.97
N ARG A 24 -8.69 14.42 -7.18
CA ARG A 24 -9.74 13.49 -7.58
C ARG A 24 -11.06 13.81 -6.85
N GLU A 25 -12.16 13.49 -7.54
CA GLU A 25 -13.52 13.68 -7.00
C GLU A 25 -14.12 12.36 -6.48
N ASP A 26 -13.51 11.22 -6.82
CA ASP A 26 -14.04 9.90 -6.50
C ASP A 26 -13.44 9.26 -5.23
N CYS A 27 -12.39 9.87 -4.67
CA CYS A 27 -11.73 9.40 -3.44
C CYS A 27 -11.16 10.55 -2.60
N CYS A 28 -10.91 10.29 -1.32
CA CYS A 28 -10.28 11.23 -0.40
C CYS A 28 -9.41 10.51 0.62
N VAL A 29 -8.41 11.20 1.16
CA VAL A 29 -7.62 10.70 2.30
C VAL A 29 -8.33 11.10 3.58
N VAL A 30 -8.74 10.12 4.39
CA VAL A 30 -9.44 10.36 5.66
C VAL A 30 -8.52 10.27 6.88
N ALA A 31 -7.39 9.57 6.76
CA ALA A 31 -6.38 9.47 7.81
C ALA A 31 -5.03 9.02 7.24
N GLY A 32 -3.97 9.35 7.96
CA GLY A 32 -2.64 8.80 7.77
C GLY A 32 -2.21 7.94 8.95
N ILE A 33 -1.33 6.99 8.70
CA ILE A 33 -0.63 6.22 9.73
C ILE A 33 0.87 6.48 9.56
N ASP A 34 1.53 6.84 10.67
CA ASP A 34 2.98 7.06 10.68
C ASP A 34 3.53 6.77 12.09
N VAL A 35 4.80 7.06 12.35
CA VAL A 35 5.48 6.78 13.64
C VAL A 35 4.99 7.63 14.81
N LYS A 36 4.29 8.73 14.54
CA LYS A 36 3.78 9.66 15.57
C LYS A 36 2.40 10.20 15.18
N ASP A 37 1.58 10.41 16.21
CA ASP A 37 0.32 11.16 16.06
C ASP A 37 0.59 12.61 15.63
N GLY A 38 -0.32 13.16 14.84
CA GLY A 38 -0.22 14.54 14.37
C GLY A 38 -1.26 14.87 13.31
N GLU A 39 -0.89 15.81 12.44
CA GLU A 39 -1.71 16.24 11.31
C GLU A 39 -0.78 16.55 10.12
N GLN A 40 -1.23 16.23 8.93
CA GLN A 40 -0.57 16.56 7.68
C GLN A 40 -1.58 17.12 6.68
N ASN A 41 -1.47 18.43 6.38
CA ASN A 41 -2.36 19.13 5.45
C ASN A 41 -3.86 18.99 5.78
N GLY A 42 -4.22 19.06 7.06
CA GLY A 42 -5.60 18.85 7.52
C GLY A 42 -6.02 17.40 7.66
N ILE A 43 -5.16 16.43 7.34
CA ILE A 43 -5.41 15.01 7.47
C ILE A 43 -4.89 14.55 8.84
N PRO A 44 -5.73 13.94 9.68
CA PRO A 44 -5.28 13.39 10.97
C PRO A 44 -4.30 12.23 10.73
N VAL A 45 -3.20 12.22 11.48
CA VAL A 45 -2.18 11.16 11.44
C VAL A 45 -2.15 10.45 12.78
N TYR A 46 -2.19 9.12 12.76
CA TYR A 46 -2.15 8.28 13.94
C TYR A 46 -0.91 7.38 13.92
N ASP A 47 -0.44 6.98 15.08
CA ASP A 47 0.69 6.06 15.23
C ASP A 47 0.27 4.58 15.05
N SER A 48 -1.02 4.32 14.95
CA SER A 48 -1.55 2.95 14.75
C SER A 48 -2.93 2.94 14.09
N LEU A 49 -3.22 1.83 13.40
CA LEU A 49 -4.51 1.62 12.73
C LEU A 49 -5.69 1.50 13.71
N GLU A 50 -5.45 1.06 14.95
CA GLU A 50 -6.48 0.92 15.98
C GLU A 50 -7.17 2.25 16.31
N LYS A 51 -6.47 3.37 16.11
CA LYS A 51 -7.00 4.72 16.32
C LYS A 51 -7.95 5.20 15.22
N LEU A 52 -8.05 4.47 14.12
CA LEU A 52 -8.98 4.80 13.01
C LEU A 52 -10.45 4.72 13.42
N ASN A 53 -10.78 3.90 14.44
CA ASN A 53 -12.15 3.70 14.90
C ASN A 53 -13.10 3.30 13.76
N GLY A 54 -12.65 2.44 12.85
CA GLY A 54 -13.43 1.94 11.72
C GLY A 54 -13.56 2.89 10.53
N LYS A 55 -12.79 3.97 10.48
CA LYS A 55 -12.73 4.87 9.31
C LYS A 55 -11.89 4.26 8.18
N GLY A 56 -12.27 4.57 6.95
CA GLY A 56 -11.57 4.18 5.74
C GLY A 56 -12.10 2.91 5.09
N ASP A 57 -12.10 2.91 3.77
CA ASP A 57 -12.52 1.79 2.93
C ASP A 57 -11.33 0.92 2.47
N VAL A 58 -10.13 1.48 2.49
CA VAL A 58 -8.90 0.81 2.04
C VAL A 58 -7.66 1.44 2.66
N VAL A 59 -6.66 0.61 2.96
CA VAL A 59 -5.30 1.06 3.33
C VAL A 59 -4.39 0.99 2.10
N ILE A 60 -3.64 2.07 1.84
CA ILE A 60 -2.53 2.07 0.88
C ILE A 60 -1.23 2.19 1.68
N ASP A 61 -0.39 1.17 1.59
CA ASP A 61 0.82 1.07 2.40
C ASP A 61 2.09 1.33 1.59
N PHE A 62 2.82 2.38 1.98
CA PHE A 62 4.18 2.71 1.56
C PHE A 62 5.07 2.97 2.78
N SER A 63 5.15 2.02 3.68
CA SER A 63 5.82 2.20 4.97
C SER A 63 7.07 1.32 5.14
N SER A 64 7.05 0.43 6.11
CA SER A 64 8.13 -0.50 6.41
C SER A 64 7.58 -1.91 6.65
N PRO A 65 8.40 -2.97 6.53
CA PRO A 65 7.97 -4.34 6.83
C PRO A 65 7.36 -4.48 8.22
N ALA A 66 7.91 -3.82 9.24
CA ALA A 66 7.39 -3.84 10.60
C ALA A 66 6.00 -3.18 10.71
N ALA A 67 5.74 -2.11 9.95
CA ALA A 67 4.44 -1.47 9.91
C ALA A 67 3.41 -2.34 9.17
N VAL A 68 3.81 -2.97 8.06
CA VAL A 68 2.96 -3.96 7.36
C VAL A 68 2.56 -5.09 8.30
N GLU A 69 3.52 -5.68 9.03
CA GLU A 69 3.24 -6.78 9.95
C GLU A 69 2.19 -6.42 11.01
N LYS A 70 2.23 -5.20 11.53
CA LYS A 70 1.22 -4.68 12.47
C LYS A 70 -0.13 -4.43 11.83
N ALA A 71 -0.15 -4.05 10.55
CA ALA A 71 -1.39 -3.73 9.83
C ALA A 71 -2.22 -4.97 9.50
N LEU A 72 -1.60 -6.11 9.20
CA LEU A 72 -2.32 -7.30 8.74
C LEU A 72 -3.40 -7.79 9.71
N PRO A 73 -3.16 -7.93 11.04
CA PRO A 73 -4.20 -8.36 11.98
C PRO A 73 -5.38 -7.38 12.05
N TYR A 74 -5.11 -6.08 11.98
CA TYR A 74 -6.16 -5.06 11.97
C TYR A 74 -7.02 -5.16 10.71
N CYS A 75 -6.39 -5.26 9.54
CA CYS A 75 -7.08 -5.42 8.27
C CYS A 75 -7.95 -6.69 8.26
N GLU A 76 -7.47 -7.79 8.83
CA GLU A 76 -8.23 -9.03 8.94
C GLU A 76 -9.45 -8.88 9.84
N ALA A 77 -9.28 -8.31 11.03
CA ALA A 77 -10.34 -8.14 12.02
C ALA A 77 -11.45 -7.21 11.52
N HIS A 78 -11.09 -6.15 10.80
CA HIS A 78 -12.03 -5.13 10.30
C HIS A 78 -12.48 -5.37 8.86
N LYS A 79 -12.03 -6.45 8.21
CA LYS A 79 -12.28 -6.74 6.79
C LYS A 79 -11.88 -5.58 5.87
N LEU A 80 -10.81 -4.88 6.24
CA LEU A 80 -10.34 -3.68 5.58
C LEU A 80 -9.36 -4.05 4.45
N PRO A 81 -9.69 -3.77 3.18
CA PRO A 81 -8.79 -4.01 2.05
C PRO A 81 -7.45 -3.29 2.19
N ILE A 82 -6.38 -3.90 1.66
CA ILE A 82 -5.04 -3.31 1.74
C ILE A 82 -4.27 -3.44 0.43
N VAL A 83 -3.62 -2.35 0.03
CA VAL A 83 -2.66 -2.28 -1.08
C VAL A 83 -1.25 -2.22 -0.49
N VAL A 84 -0.49 -3.31 -0.57
CA VAL A 84 0.86 -3.42 0.01
C VAL A 84 1.90 -3.08 -1.04
N CYS A 85 2.54 -1.91 -0.90
CA CYS A 85 3.60 -1.43 -1.80
C CYS A 85 4.98 -1.41 -1.12
N THR A 86 5.05 -1.66 0.17
CA THR A 86 6.30 -1.74 0.91
C THR A 86 7.20 -2.85 0.36
N THR A 87 8.48 -2.53 0.17
CA THR A 87 9.52 -3.46 -0.30
C THR A 87 10.24 -4.13 0.86
N GLY A 88 10.99 -5.20 0.58
CA GLY A 88 11.85 -5.85 1.58
C GLY A 88 11.10 -6.71 2.60
N LEU A 89 9.88 -7.17 2.27
CA LEU A 89 9.15 -8.11 3.12
C LEU A 89 9.88 -9.45 3.18
N SER A 90 10.06 -10.00 4.40
CA SER A 90 10.56 -11.35 4.59
C SER A 90 9.61 -12.40 3.97
N GLU A 91 10.10 -13.61 3.72
CA GLU A 91 9.26 -14.70 3.22
C GLU A 91 8.07 -14.99 4.14
N ASP A 92 8.29 -15.00 5.45
CA ASP A 92 7.23 -15.20 6.44
C ASP A 92 6.17 -14.10 6.37
N LEU A 93 6.58 -12.84 6.22
CA LEU A 93 5.63 -11.74 6.10
C LEU A 93 4.88 -11.78 4.77
N GLN A 94 5.54 -12.20 3.69
CA GLN A 94 4.88 -12.42 2.41
C GLN A 94 3.82 -13.53 2.50
N LEU A 95 4.11 -14.62 3.22
CA LEU A 95 3.13 -15.68 3.48
C LEU A 95 1.93 -15.17 4.30
N LYS A 96 2.16 -14.33 5.32
CA LYS A 96 1.08 -13.68 6.08
C LYS A 96 0.19 -12.81 5.18
N VAL A 97 0.78 -12.04 4.24
CA VAL A 97 0.03 -11.24 3.26
C VAL A 97 -0.82 -12.15 2.36
N VAL A 98 -0.27 -13.27 1.89
CA VAL A 98 -1.03 -14.27 1.11
C VAL A 98 -2.15 -14.91 1.93
N GLN A 99 -1.91 -15.20 3.21
CA GLN A 99 -2.95 -15.72 4.10
C GLN A 99 -4.10 -14.72 4.27
N LEU A 100 -3.78 -13.43 4.51
CA LEU A 100 -4.77 -12.36 4.61
C LEU A 100 -5.64 -12.27 3.35
N SER A 101 -5.06 -12.48 2.17
CA SER A 101 -5.80 -12.40 0.89
C SER A 101 -6.94 -13.41 0.74
N ARG A 102 -6.99 -14.43 1.61
CA ARG A 102 -8.10 -15.40 1.66
C ARG A 102 -9.36 -14.84 2.33
N THR A 103 -9.22 -13.80 3.14
CA THR A 103 -10.29 -13.23 3.97
C THR A 103 -10.57 -11.76 3.66
N VAL A 104 -9.61 -11.06 3.08
CA VAL A 104 -9.66 -9.62 2.78
C VAL A 104 -9.09 -9.38 1.38
N PRO A 105 -9.63 -8.46 0.58
CA PRO A 105 -9.01 -8.04 -0.68
C PRO A 105 -7.61 -7.46 -0.44
N VAL A 106 -6.61 -8.09 -1.04
CA VAL A 106 -5.21 -7.65 -0.95
C VAL A 106 -4.65 -7.47 -2.34
N PHE A 107 -4.08 -6.31 -2.63
CA PHE A 107 -3.24 -6.09 -3.79
C PHE A 107 -1.80 -5.86 -3.31
N LYS A 108 -0.86 -6.62 -3.86
CA LYS A 108 0.56 -6.48 -3.53
C LYS A 108 1.37 -6.17 -4.77
N SER A 109 2.10 -5.07 -4.75
CA SER A 109 3.07 -4.74 -5.80
C SER A 109 4.24 -3.96 -5.21
N ALA A 110 5.42 -4.55 -5.25
CA ALA A 110 6.66 -3.93 -4.78
C ALA A 110 7.15 -2.81 -5.72
N ASN A 111 6.67 -2.79 -6.96
CA ASN A 111 7.05 -1.79 -7.94
C ASN A 111 5.86 -1.47 -8.87
N MET A 112 5.37 -0.25 -8.76
CA MET A 112 4.30 0.29 -9.61
C MET A 112 4.82 1.29 -10.66
N SER A 113 6.15 1.32 -10.89
CA SER A 113 6.73 2.17 -11.91
C SER A 113 6.29 1.73 -13.30
N MET A 114 5.68 2.64 -14.06
CA MET A 114 5.31 2.40 -15.45
C MET A 114 6.53 2.03 -16.31
N GLY A 115 7.66 2.72 -16.09
CA GLY A 115 8.92 2.45 -16.80
C GLY A 115 9.44 1.01 -16.56
N ILE A 116 9.40 0.54 -15.33
CA ILE A 116 9.81 -0.84 -14.98
C ILE A 116 8.84 -1.87 -15.59
N ASN A 117 7.55 -1.59 -15.59
CA ASN A 117 6.56 -2.49 -16.20
C ASN A 117 6.77 -2.57 -17.72
N VAL A 118 7.01 -1.44 -18.39
CA VAL A 118 7.34 -1.40 -19.83
C VAL A 118 8.64 -2.17 -20.10
N LEU A 119 9.70 -1.94 -19.31
CA LEU A 119 10.96 -2.65 -19.45
C LEU A 119 10.78 -4.18 -19.28
N SER A 120 10.02 -4.59 -18.27
CA SER A 120 9.70 -6.00 -18.03
C SER A 120 8.99 -6.65 -19.23
N GLU A 121 8.02 -5.95 -19.82
CA GLU A 121 7.31 -6.42 -21.01
C GLU A 121 8.23 -6.51 -22.25
N LEU A 122 9.10 -5.52 -22.43
CA LEU A 122 10.11 -5.55 -23.51
C LEU A 122 11.08 -6.71 -23.34
N CYS A 123 11.54 -6.99 -22.11
CA CYS A 123 12.39 -8.15 -21.82
C CYS A 123 11.69 -9.47 -22.13
N LYS A 124 10.41 -9.62 -21.76
CA LYS A 124 9.62 -10.83 -22.11
C LYS A 124 9.52 -11.03 -23.62
N ARG A 125 9.22 -9.97 -24.37
CA ARG A 125 9.15 -10.03 -25.84
C ARG A 125 10.49 -10.36 -26.47
N ALA A 126 11.56 -9.72 -26.01
CA ALA A 126 12.91 -10.01 -26.48
C ALA A 126 13.29 -11.47 -26.23
N SER A 127 13.06 -12.00 -25.02
CA SER A 127 13.33 -13.41 -24.68
C SER A 127 12.52 -14.38 -25.53
N ALA A 128 11.26 -14.05 -25.82
CA ALA A 128 10.42 -14.91 -26.69
C ALA A 128 10.92 -14.98 -28.13
N ILE A 129 11.50 -13.89 -28.65
CA ILE A 129 12.03 -13.83 -30.04
C ILE A 129 13.41 -14.47 -30.11
N LEU A 130 14.26 -14.19 -29.13
CA LEU A 130 15.68 -14.61 -29.14
C LEU A 130 15.88 -16.06 -28.66
N GLY A 131 14.92 -16.64 -27.94
CA GLY A 131 14.94 -18.00 -27.44
C GLY A 131 15.77 -18.20 -26.17
N VAL A 132 16.03 -19.44 -25.78
CA VAL A 132 16.64 -19.82 -24.49
C VAL A 132 18.17 -19.76 -24.45
N ASN A 133 18.84 -19.26 -25.50
CA ASN A 133 20.30 -19.27 -25.62
C ASN A 133 20.95 -17.91 -25.29
N TYR A 134 20.43 -17.25 -24.29
CA TYR A 134 20.98 -15.98 -23.80
C TYR A 134 21.26 -16.08 -22.34
#